data_cc356fb13f5759b9358c756ee4874f8d
#
_entry.id   cc356fb13f5759b9358c756ee4874f8d
#
_cell.length_a   1.000
_cell.length_b   1.000
_cell.length_c   1.000
_cell.angle_alpha   90.00
_cell.angle_beta   90.00
_cell.angle_gamma   90.00
#
_symmetry.space_group_name_H-M   'P 1'
#
loop_
_entity.id
_entity.type
_entity.pdbx_description
1 polymer ?
#
loop_
_entity_poly.entity_id
_entity_poly.type
_entity_poly.pdbx_seq_one_letter_code
_entity_poly.pdbx_strand_id
1 'polypeptide(L)'
;MGERARAGTEPGWRVIDAAVGSACRRLGGELVSAYAIGSLAHGGFSANVSDVDLALLTSGRRTVRLVSLVRAIAADVRLEVHDELASRLSIFHAPWLGLADPPRSSRFPAIDRQDLIRFGVLVHGEDLRDRYATAPSEHEIRVQAIDAALGRLTAKSLADQLSATPVTARQASKLVLWPVRLQHVCETAVASGNRDAVEHYVDTPDASHVTLVGEALRWRERGSIDNLDDARVMLADEVIDLHIEIFERLGSDRRLPRRIDLAHRAASLRARTVGA
;
A
#
# COMPACT_ATOMS: atom_id res chain seq x y z
N MET A 1 -18.98 -14.51 0.31
CA MET A 1 -18.21 -14.06 -0.88
C MET A 1 -18.20 -15.21 -1.88
N GLY A 2 -18.81 -15.04 -3.04
CA GLY A 2 -19.11 -16.13 -3.96
C GLY A 2 -17.86 -16.66 -4.70
N GLU A 3 -17.97 -17.91 -5.14
CA GLU A 3 -16.93 -18.73 -5.78
C GLU A 3 -16.21 -18.05 -6.99
N ARG A 4 -16.88 -17.14 -7.71
CA ARG A 4 -16.30 -16.39 -8.85
C ARG A 4 -15.30 -15.29 -8.45
N ALA A 5 -15.34 -14.78 -7.21
CA ALA A 5 -14.37 -13.79 -6.73
C ALA A 5 -13.02 -14.44 -6.40
N ARG A 6 -12.95 -15.76 -6.22
CA ARG A 6 -11.72 -16.50 -5.87
C ARG A 6 -10.83 -16.83 -7.06
N ALA A 7 -11.37 -17.05 -8.24
CA ALA A 7 -10.59 -17.54 -9.39
C ALA A 7 -9.40 -16.65 -9.79
N GLY A 8 -9.57 -15.32 -9.79
CA GLY A 8 -8.48 -14.39 -10.09
C GLY A 8 -7.54 -14.09 -8.91
N THR A 9 -7.95 -14.47 -7.69
CA THR A 9 -7.20 -14.20 -6.45
C THR A 9 -6.47 -15.43 -5.89
N GLU A 10 -6.67 -16.59 -6.50
CA GLU A 10 -6.10 -17.88 -6.09
C GLU A 10 -4.58 -17.84 -5.84
N PRO A 11 -3.75 -17.22 -6.71
CA PRO A 11 -2.31 -17.15 -6.45
C PRO A 11 -1.97 -16.38 -5.16
N GLY A 12 -2.71 -15.31 -4.86
CA GLY A 12 -2.55 -14.55 -3.62
C GLY A 12 -2.88 -15.37 -2.37
N TRP A 13 -3.97 -16.13 -2.43
CA TRP A 13 -4.38 -17.00 -1.32
C TRP A 13 -3.39 -18.15 -1.09
N ARG A 14 -2.78 -18.73 -2.12
CA ARG A 14 -1.71 -19.74 -1.96
C ARG A 14 -0.50 -19.17 -1.19
N VAL A 15 -0.12 -17.91 -1.47
CA VAL A 15 0.96 -17.23 -0.73
C VAL A 15 0.55 -17.01 0.72
N ILE A 16 -0.69 -16.60 0.99
CA ILE A 16 -1.22 -16.47 2.36
C ILE A 16 -1.20 -17.81 3.10
N ASP A 17 -1.68 -18.88 2.50
CA ASP A 17 -1.73 -20.20 3.12
C ASP A 17 -0.33 -20.72 3.48
N ALA A 18 0.64 -20.59 2.57
CA ALA A 18 2.04 -20.90 2.83
C ALA A 18 2.64 -20.07 3.96
N ALA A 19 2.32 -18.76 3.98
CA ALA A 19 2.81 -17.85 5.01
C ALA A 19 2.22 -18.18 6.39
N VAL A 20 0.93 -18.49 6.46
CA VAL A 20 0.26 -18.92 7.70
C VAL A 20 0.83 -20.24 8.18
N GLY A 21 1.01 -21.22 7.30
CA GLY A 21 1.62 -22.50 7.62
C GLY A 21 3.03 -22.36 8.21
N SER A 22 3.87 -21.50 7.60
CA SER A 22 5.20 -21.19 8.13
C SER A 22 5.12 -20.43 9.46
N ALA A 23 4.18 -19.48 9.59
CA ALA A 23 3.98 -18.73 10.85
C ALA A 23 3.58 -19.66 11.99
N CYS A 24 2.66 -20.60 11.79
CA CYS A 24 2.28 -21.60 12.77
C CYS A 24 3.48 -22.46 13.21
N ARG A 25 4.30 -22.92 12.27
CA ARG A 25 5.49 -23.72 12.61
C ARG A 25 6.54 -22.92 13.39
N ARG A 26 6.76 -21.64 13.06
CA ARG A 26 7.84 -20.84 13.63
C ARG A 26 7.48 -20.12 14.92
N LEU A 27 6.24 -19.68 15.05
CA LEU A 27 5.74 -18.91 16.19
C LEU A 27 5.03 -19.82 17.22
N GLY A 28 4.47 -20.95 16.78
CA GLY A 28 3.72 -21.86 17.66
C GLY A 28 2.66 -21.10 18.45
N GLY A 29 2.61 -21.29 19.75
CA GLY A 29 1.66 -20.66 20.65
C GLY A 29 1.83 -19.14 20.81
N GLU A 30 2.88 -18.53 20.24
CA GLU A 30 3.02 -17.07 20.18
C GLU A 30 2.13 -16.44 19.09
N LEU A 31 1.73 -17.19 18.07
CA LEU A 31 0.80 -16.71 17.03
C LEU A 31 -0.64 -16.81 17.56
N VAL A 32 -1.29 -15.68 17.73
CA VAL A 32 -2.68 -15.59 18.21
C VAL A 32 -3.67 -15.55 17.06
N SER A 33 -3.40 -14.70 16.06
CA SER A 33 -4.26 -14.57 14.88
C SER A 33 -3.45 -14.15 13.66
N ALA A 34 -3.96 -14.48 12.49
CA ALA A 34 -3.46 -13.99 11.22
C ALA A 34 -4.62 -13.52 10.33
N TYR A 35 -4.40 -12.41 9.62
CA TYR A 35 -5.38 -11.82 8.72
C TYR A 35 -4.74 -11.49 7.37
N ALA A 36 -5.40 -11.86 6.28
CA ALA A 36 -5.13 -11.24 4.99
C ALA A 36 -5.70 -9.81 5.01
N ILE A 37 -4.93 -8.84 4.54
CA ILE A 37 -5.31 -7.43 4.44
C ILE A 37 -4.99 -6.90 3.04
N GLY A 38 -5.22 -5.61 2.79
CA GLY A 38 -4.93 -4.99 1.50
C GLY A 38 -5.83 -5.46 0.37
N SER A 39 -5.35 -5.37 -0.85
CA SER A 39 -6.16 -5.61 -2.06
C SER A 39 -6.74 -7.02 -2.17
N LEU A 40 -6.13 -8.00 -1.52
CA LEU A 40 -6.64 -9.38 -1.47
C LEU A 40 -7.90 -9.49 -0.58
N ALA A 41 -7.96 -8.68 0.48
CA ALA A 41 -9.07 -8.66 1.43
C ALA A 41 -10.22 -7.77 0.96
N HIS A 42 -9.93 -6.54 0.54
CA HIS A 42 -10.97 -5.56 0.17
C HIS A 42 -11.33 -5.56 -1.33
N GLY A 43 -10.63 -6.36 -2.17
CA GLY A 43 -10.86 -6.43 -3.61
C GLY A 43 -9.83 -5.61 -4.42
N GLY A 44 -9.87 -5.76 -5.74
CA GLY A 44 -8.91 -5.10 -6.64
C GLY A 44 -7.53 -5.76 -6.66
N PHE A 45 -7.39 -7.01 -6.22
CA PHE A 45 -6.17 -7.78 -6.34
C PHE A 45 -5.89 -8.15 -7.81
N SER A 46 -4.66 -7.95 -8.23
CA SER A 46 -4.13 -8.39 -9.52
C SER A 46 -2.80 -9.10 -9.29
N ALA A 47 -2.71 -10.38 -9.66
CA ALA A 47 -1.54 -11.22 -9.40
C ALA A 47 -0.24 -10.63 -9.98
N ASN A 48 -0.32 -9.93 -11.13
CA ASN A 48 0.84 -9.33 -11.78
C ASN A 48 1.30 -8.02 -11.14
N VAL A 49 0.43 -7.32 -10.39
CA VAL A 49 0.71 -5.96 -9.91
C VAL A 49 0.67 -5.85 -8.39
N SER A 50 -0.25 -6.55 -7.72
CA SER A 50 -0.48 -6.41 -6.28
C SER A 50 0.64 -7.00 -5.44
N ASP A 51 0.79 -6.48 -4.23
CA ASP A 51 1.47 -7.15 -3.12
C ASP A 51 0.48 -8.10 -2.43
N VAL A 52 1.00 -9.05 -1.66
CA VAL A 52 0.22 -9.91 -0.76
C VAL A 52 0.51 -9.45 0.65
N ASP A 53 -0.50 -8.99 1.36
CA ASP A 53 -0.35 -8.38 2.67
C ASP A 53 -0.95 -9.28 3.76
N LEU A 54 -0.13 -9.66 4.74
CA LEU A 54 -0.50 -10.52 5.86
C LEU A 54 -0.22 -9.81 7.19
N ALA A 55 -1.20 -9.74 8.06
CA ALA A 55 -1.03 -9.25 9.42
C ALA A 55 -0.97 -10.43 10.42
N LEU A 56 0.09 -10.48 11.23
CA LEU A 56 0.28 -11.46 12.29
C LEU A 56 0.14 -10.79 13.65
N LEU A 57 -0.78 -11.30 14.47
CA LEU A 57 -0.95 -10.86 15.85
C LEU A 57 -0.34 -11.90 16.79
N THR A 58 0.53 -11.45 17.69
CA THR A 58 1.29 -12.31 18.60
C THR A 58 0.96 -12.03 20.06
N SER A 59 1.11 -13.04 20.92
CA SER A 59 0.89 -12.91 22.38
C SER A 59 2.01 -12.15 23.10
N GLY A 60 3.22 -12.15 22.53
CA GLY A 60 4.41 -11.55 23.11
C GLY A 60 4.67 -10.12 22.64
N ARG A 61 5.58 -9.41 23.35
CA ARG A 61 6.08 -8.11 22.93
C ARG A 61 6.95 -8.23 21.66
N ARG A 62 7.03 -7.16 20.89
CA ARG A 62 7.95 -7.09 19.74
C ARG A 62 9.41 -7.24 20.23
N THR A 63 10.08 -8.26 19.75
CA THR A 63 11.48 -8.57 20.06
C THR A 63 12.29 -8.68 18.78
N VAL A 64 13.63 -8.59 18.88
CA VAL A 64 14.54 -8.87 17.76
C VAL A 64 14.32 -10.29 17.22
N ARG A 65 14.04 -11.27 18.12
CA ARG A 65 13.68 -12.64 17.75
C ARG A 65 12.44 -12.68 16.87
N LEU A 66 11.36 -11.97 17.24
CA LEU A 66 10.14 -11.93 16.43
C LEU A 66 10.38 -11.36 15.03
N VAL A 67 11.15 -10.28 14.93
CA VAL A 67 11.52 -9.70 13.62
C VAL A 67 12.30 -10.70 12.76
N SER A 68 13.21 -11.47 13.37
CA SER A 68 13.96 -12.52 12.67
C SER A 68 13.07 -13.68 12.22
N LEU A 69 12.10 -14.09 13.06
CA LEU A 69 11.12 -15.13 12.70
C LEU A 69 10.21 -14.68 11.56
N VAL A 70 9.74 -13.43 11.57
CA VAL A 70 8.93 -12.88 10.46
C VAL A 70 9.73 -12.86 9.14
N ARG A 71 11.02 -12.52 9.18
CA ARG A 71 11.87 -12.61 7.98
C ARG A 71 12.04 -14.05 7.50
N ALA A 72 12.19 -14.99 8.44
CA ALA A 72 12.30 -16.40 8.12
C ALA A 72 11.00 -16.97 7.52
N ILE A 73 9.82 -16.53 7.99
CA ILE A 73 8.53 -16.89 7.38
C ILE A 73 8.51 -16.44 5.90
N ALA A 74 8.88 -15.19 5.62
CA ALA A 74 8.92 -14.71 4.24
C ALA A 74 9.94 -15.48 3.37
N ALA A 75 11.04 -15.96 3.95
CA ALA A 75 12.02 -16.80 3.24
C ALA A 75 11.45 -18.19 2.93
N ASP A 76 10.77 -18.83 3.89
CA ASP A 76 10.11 -20.13 3.68
C ASP A 76 9.11 -20.06 2.53
N VAL A 77 8.27 -19.02 2.51
CA VAL A 77 7.26 -18.83 1.45
C VAL A 77 7.89 -18.76 0.07
N ARG A 78 9.03 -18.04 -0.07
CA ARG A 78 9.75 -17.96 -1.35
C ARG A 78 10.31 -19.31 -1.80
N LEU A 79 10.65 -20.19 -0.86
CA LEU A 79 11.14 -21.53 -1.14
C LEU A 79 10.00 -22.51 -1.47
N GLU A 80 8.84 -22.32 -0.84
CA GLU A 80 7.69 -23.21 -0.99
C GLU A 80 6.84 -22.83 -2.22
N VAL A 81 6.62 -21.54 -2.42
CA VAL A 81 5.81 -21.01 -3.53
C VAL A 81 6.75 -20.45 -4.60
N HIS A 82 6.98 -21.26 -5.64
CA HIS A 82 7.84 -20.90 -6.77
C HIS A 82 7.14 -19.92 -7.72
N ASP A 83 6.69 -18.77 -7.18
CA ASP A 83 5.99 -17.71 -7.91
C ASP A 83 6.60 -16.36 -7.53
N GLU A 84 6.75 -15.45 -8.49
CA GLU A 84 7.22 -14.08 -8.26
C GLU A 84 6.38 -13.38 -7.17
N LEU A 85 5.10 -13.72 -7.06
CA LEU A 85 4.19 -13.16 -6.08
C LEU A 85 4.64 -13.43 -4.63
N ALA A 86 5.32 -14.56 -4.36
CA ALA A 86 5.92 -14.85 -3.06
C ALA A 86 6.98 -13.81 -2.65
N SER A 87 7.67 -13.22 -3.60
CA SER A 87 8.65 -12.15 -3.35
C SER A 87 7.99 -10.83 -2.92
N ARG A 88 6.69 -10.68 -3.19
CA ARG A 88 5.86 -9.52 -2.90
C ARG A 88 5.04 -9.66 -1.62
N LEU A 89 5.31 -10.71 -0.82
CA LEU A 89 4.69 -10.89 0.48
C LEU A 89 5.19 -9.81 1.46
N SER A 90 4.26 -9.04 1.99
CA SER A 90 4.48 -8.09 3.08
C SER A 90 3.86 -8.64 4.36
N ILE A 91 4.65 -8.76 5.42
CA ILE A 91 4.17 -9.23 6.71
C ILE A 91 4.21 -8.08 7.72
N PHE A 92 3.03 -7.66 8.14
CA PHE A 92 2.82 -6.76 9.26
C PHE A 92 2.73 -7.58 10.54
N HIS A 93 3.23 -7.08 11.65
CA HIS A 93 3.13 -7.80 12.90
C HIS A 93 3.02 -6.84 14.09
N ALA A 94 2.18 -7.19 15.05
CA ALA A 94 2.01 -6.47 16.30
C ALA A 94 1.64 -7.44 17.43
N PRO A 95 1.96 -7.11 18.70
CA PRO A 95 1.30 -7.72 19.84
C PRO A 95 -0.20 -7.45 19.78
N TRP A 96 -1.03 -8.47 20.03
CA TRP A 96 -2.48 -8.27 20.00
C TRP A 96 -2.97 -7.24 21.02
N LEU A 97 -2.32 -7.16 22.20
CA LEU A 97 -2.56 -6.10 23.21
C LEU A 97 -2.19 -4.70 22.71
N GLY A 98 -1.33 -4.60 21.69
CA GLY A 98 -0.90 -3.33 21.11
C GLY A 98 -1.77 -2.85 19.95
N LEU A 99 -2.86 -3.54 19.61
CA LEU A 99 -3.79 -3.09 18.56
C LEU A 99 -4.57 -1.83 18.96
N ALA A 100 -4.81 -1.64 20.28
CA ALA A 100 -5.46 -0.45 20.82
C ALA A 100 -4.52 0.78 20.77
N ASP A 101 -3.25 0.59 21.09
CA ASP A 101 -2.23 1.64 21.14
C ASP A 101 -0.88 1.04 20.69
N PRO A 102 -0.66 0.90 19.36
CA PRO A 102 0.56 0.30 18.86
C PRO A 102 1.75 1.21 19.18
N PRO A 103 2.84 0.65 19.74
CA PRO A 103 4.04 1.43 19.99
C PRO A 103 4.52 2.04 18.67
N ARG A 104 5.08 3.27 18.72
CA ARG A 104 5.61 4.00 17.54
C ARG A 104 6.62 3.18 16.72
N SER A 105 7.22 2.16 17.32
CA SER A 105 8.09 1.18 16.68
C SER A 105 7.35 0.02 16.01
N SER A 106 6.02 -0.03 16.10
CA SER A 106 5.21 -1.06 15.44
C SER A 106 5.33 -0.95 13.92
N ARG A 107 5.55 -2.07 13.22
CA ARG A 107 5.46 -2.14 11.77
C ARG A 107 4.01 -2.34 11.32
N PHE A 108 3.08 -1.60 11.92
CA PHE A 108 1.67 -1.66 11.60
C PHE A 108 1.11 -0.23 11.55
N PRO A 109 1.28 0.45 10.41
CA PRO A 109 0.81 1.81 10.21
C PRO A 109 -0.69 1.97 10.44
N ALA A 110 -1.13 3.19 10.75
CA ALA A 110 -2.53 3.50 11.04
C ALA A 110 -3.47 3.11 9.89
N ILE A 111 -3.05 3.34 8.65
CA ILE A 111 -3.84 3.00 7.46
C ILE A 111 -4.03 1.47 7.34
N ASP A 112 -2.99 0.68 7.60
CA ASP A 112 -3.06 -0.78 7.55
C ASP A 112 -3.86 -1.35 8.74
N ARG A 113 -3.85 -0.68 9.90
CA ARG A 113 -4.73 -1.04 11.03
C ARG A 113 -6.19 -0.75 10.69
N GLN A 114 -6.48 0.38 10.05
CA GLN A 114 -7.83 0.68 9.58
C GLN A 114 -8.29 -0.35 8.54
N ASP A 115 -7.41 -0.75 7.62
CA ASP A 115 -7.68 -1.78 6.62
C ASP A 115 -7.96 -3.14 7.27
N LEU A 116 -7.15 -3.54 8.28
CA LEU A 116 -7.40 -4.74 9.07
C LEU A 116 -8.79 -4.73 9.71
N ILE A 117 -9.17 -3.62 10.37
CA ILE A 117 -10.44 -3.51 11.08
C ILE A 117 -11.62 -3.60 10.11
N ARG A 118 -11.54 -2.93 8.97
CA ARG A 118 -12.67 -2.80 8.02
C ARG A 118 -12.82 -4.00 7.10
N PHE A 119 -11.72 -4.54 6.62
CA PHE A 119 -11.71 -5.49 5.51
C PHE A 119 -10.93 -6.76 5.80
N GLY A 120 -10.11 -6.82 6.86
CA GLY A 120 -9.26 -7.95 7.15
C GLY A 120 -10.03 -9.27 7.14
N VAL A 121 -9.50 -10.28 6.44
CA VAL A 121 -10.05 -11.63 6.41
C VAL A 121 -9.25 -12.50 7.36
N LEU A 122 -9.90 -13.00 8.41
CA LEU A 122 -9.29 -13.94 9.35
C LEU A 122 -8.89 -15.22 8.61
N VAL A 123 -7.62 -15.60 8.70
CA VAL A 123 -7.07 -16.81 8.07
C VAL A 123 -6.53 -17.82 9.09
N HIS A 124 -6.28 -17.38 10.33
CA HIS A 124 -5.87 -18.28 11.43
C HIS A 124 -6.20 -17.64 12.78
N GLY A 125 -6.54 -18.50 13.76
CA GLY A 125 -6.75 -18.12 15.16
C GLY A 125 -8.09 -17.51 15.46
N GLU A 126 -8.16 -16.67 16.50
CA GLU A 126 -9.37 -16.00 16.97
C GLU A 126 -9.50 -14.60 16.35
N ASP A 127 -10.71 -14.17 16.01
CA ASP A 127 -10.96 -12.79 15.58
C ASP A 127 -10.91 -11.84 16.78
N LEU A 128 -9.85 -11.06 16.84
CA LEU A 128 -9.59 -10.14 17.95
C LEU A 128 -10.02 -8.70 17.65
N ARG A 129 -10.54 -8.42 16.45
CA ARG A 129 -10.81 -7.04 16.00
C ARG A 129 -11.84 -6.35 16.90
N ASP A 130 -12.94 -7.01 17.19
CA ASP A 130 -14.03 -6.43 17.98
C ASP A 130 -13.64 -6.15 19.43
N ARG A 131 -12.69 -6.92 19.97
CA ARG A 131 -12.28 -6.80 21.37
C ARG A 131 -11.13 -5.84 21.61
N TYR A 132 -10.18 -5.79 20.68
CA TYR A 132 -8.87 -5.19 20.96
C TYR A 132 -8.42 -4.18 19.91
N ALA A 133 -9.09 -4.08 18.76
CA ALA A 133 -8.70 -3.11 17.77
C ALA A 133 -9.42 -1.78 17.97
N THR A 134 -8.65 -0.74 18.25
CA THR A 134 -9.15 0.63 18.23
C THR A 134 -8.87 1.24 16.88
N ALA A 135 -9.91 1.79 16.25
CA ALA A 135 -9.74 2.50 14.99
C ALA A 135 -8.77 3.68 15.18
N PRO A 136 -7.78 3.83 14.31
CA PRO A 136 -6.88 4.97 14.37
C PRO A 136 -7.67 6.27 14.13
N SER A 137 -7.25 7.36 14.78
CA SER A 137 -7.85 8.67 14.55
C SER A 137 -7.54 9.17 13.13
N GLU A 138 -8.43 10.01 12.59
CA GLU A 138 -8.17 10.67 11.31
C GLU A 138 -6.84 11.44 11.28
N HIS A 139 -6.53 12.11 12.39
CA HIS A 139 -5.27 12.83 12.54
C HIS A 139 -4.06 11.89 12.43
N GLU A 140 -4.10 10.74 13.12
CA GLU A 140 -3.03 9.74 13.06
C GLU A 140 -2.84 9.20 11.64
N ILE A 141 -3.94 8.88 10.94
CA ILE A 141 -3.91 8.40 9.56
C ILE A 141 -3.25 9.44 8.65
N ARG A 142 -3.70 10.71 8.72
CA ARG A 142 -3.15 11.81 7.89
C ARG A 142 -1.67 12.06 8.17
N VAL A 143 -1.27 12.12 9.45
CA VAL A 143 0.14 12.31 9.83
C VAL A 143 1.01 11.20 9.24
N GLN A 144 0.64 9.94 9.45
CA GLN A 144 1.46 8.81 8.99
C GLN A 144 1.48 8.70 7.45
N ALA A 145 0.38 9.01 6.76
CA ALA A 145 0.34 9.04 5.29
C ALA A 145 1.30 10.10 4.75
N ILE A 146 1.27 11.30 5.31
CA ILE A 146 2.16 12.41 4.91
C ILE A 146 3.62 12.10 5.25
N ASP A 147 3.91 11.54 6.43
CA ASP A 147 5.27 11.14 6.81
C ASP A 147 5.84 10.09 5.86
N ALA A 148 5.02 9.12 5.48
CA ALA A 148 5.41 8.11 4.49
C ALA A 148 5.68 8.73 3.11
N ALA A 149 4.88 9.73 2.72
CA ALA A 149 5.04 10.46 1.48
C ALA A 149 6.36 11.23 1.44
N LEU A 150 6.60 12.03 2.47
CA LEU A 150 7.81 12.85 2.58
C LEU A 150 9.08 12.01 2.71
N GLY A 151 9.00 10.81 3.31
CA GLY A 151 10.13 9.90 3.45
C GLY A 151 10.48 9.12 2.18
N ARG A 152 9.51 8.82 1.32
CA ARG A 152 9.71 7.94 0.15
C ARG A 152 9.99 8.68 -1.15
N LEU A 153 9.38 9.82 -1.36
CA LEU A 153 9.45 10.55 -2.62
C LEU A 153 10.41 11.72 -2.54
N THR A 154 11.63 11.48 -2.94
CA THR A 154 12.53 12.56 -3.35
C THR A 154 12.41 12.74 -4.86
N ALA A 155 12.67 13.94 -5.36
CA ALA A 155 12.73 14.17 -6.81
C ALA A 155 13.75 13.25 -7.50
N LYS A 156 14.84 12.88 -6.82
CA LYS A 156 15.81 11.90 -7.30
C LYS A 156 15.18 10.53 -7.43
N SER A 157 14.47 10.03 -6.40
CA SER A 157 13.88 8.69 -6.44
C SER A 157 12.78 8.55 -7.49
N LEU A 158 12.06 9.64 -7.80
CA LEU A 158 11.06 9.64 -8.87
C LEU A 158 11.72 9.60 -10.25
N ALA A 159 12.76 10.41 -10.48
CA ALA A 159 13.53 10.40 -11.72
C ALA A 159 14.22 9.03 -11.95
N ASP A 160 14.83 8.45 -10.89
CA ASP A 160 15.45 7.12 -10.97
C ASP A 160 14.44 6.04 -11.35
N GLN A 161 13.19 6.12 -10.83
CA GLN A 161 12.13 5.16 -11.16
C GLN A 161 11.60 5.34 -12.59
N LEU A 162 11.52 6.57 -13.10
CA LEU A 162 11.13 6.86 -14.49
C LEU A 162 12.19 6.42 -15.50
N SER A 163 13.47 6.48 -15.10
CA SER A 163 14.59 6.04 -15.95
C SER A 163 14.76 4.52 -15.96
N ALA A 164 14.09 3.79 -15.08
CA ALA A 164 14.18 2.34 -15.01
C ALA A 164 13.54 1.69 -16.26
N THR A 165 14.31 0.86 -16.95
CA THR A 165 13.83 0.06 -18.10
C THR A 165 14.02 -1.43 -17.82
N PRO A 166 13.06 -2.30 -18.19
CA PRO A 166 11.77 -1.99 -18.80
C PRO A 166 10.71 -1.51 -17.79
N VAL A 167 9.81 -0.61 -18.23
CA VAL A 167 8.65 -0.19 -17.43
C VAL A 167 7.62 -1.32 -17.39
N THR A 168 7.28 -1.79 -16.21
CA THR A 168 6.23 -2.81 -16.02
C THR A 168 4.91 -2.17 -15.61
N ALA A 169 3.78 -2.85 -15.84
CA ALA A 169 2.46 -2.40 -15.38
C ALA A 169 2.45 -2.12 -13.86
N ARG A 170 3.18 -2.92 -13.08
CA ARG A 170 3.35 -2.73 -11.65
C ARG A 170 4.07 -1.41 -11.31
N GLN A 171 5.19 -1.14 -11.98
CA GLN A 171 5.95 0.09 -11.74
C GLN A 171 5.17 1.33 -12.18
N ALA A 172 4.64 1.32 -13.40
CA ALA A 172 3.86 2.42 -13.96
C ALA A 172 2.64 2.73 -13.09
N SER A 173 1.81 1.73 -12.79
CA SER A 173 0.62 1.95 -11.97
C SER A 173 0.95 2.39 -10.54
N LYS A 174 2.04 1.91 -9.94
CA LYS A 174 2.45 2.39 -8.61
C LYS A 174 2.92 3.85 -8.63
N LEU A 175 3.65 4.27 -9.67
CA LEU A 175 4.11 5.66 -9.81
C LEU A 175 2.94 6.64 -9.90
N VAL A 176 1.92 6.29 -10.63
CA VAL A 176 0.75 7.14 -10.89
C VAL A 176 -0.28 7.05 -9.74
N LEU A 177 -0.66 5.83 -9.34
CA LEU A 177 -1.76 5.65 -8.39
C LEU A 177 -1.37 5.92 -6.93
N TRP A 178 -0.07 5.93 -6.62
CA TRP A 178 0.37 6.19 -5.26
C TRP A 178 0.04 7.63 -4.78
N PRO A 179 0.36 8.72 -5.52
CA PRO A 179 -0.03 10.07 -5.11
C PRO A 179 -1.55 10.26 -5.10
N VAL A 180 -2.28 9.63 -6.01
CA VAL A 180 -3.75 9.64 -6.04
C VAL A 180 -4.34 9.02 -4.77
N ARG A 181 -3.80 7.89 -4.32
CA ARG A 181 -4.19 7.30 -3.03
C ARG A 181 -3.80 8.16 -1.83
N LEU A 182 -2.65 8.82 -1.89
CA LEU A 182 -2.24 9.77 -0.85
C LEU A 182 -3.26 10.90 -0.72
N GLN A 183 -3.67 11.50 -1.84
CA GLN A 183 -4.70 12.54 -1.84
C GLN A 183 -5.98 12.03 -1.19
N HIS A 184 -6.50 10.90 -1.65
CA HIS A 184 -7.72 10.30 -1.08
C HIS A 184 -7.61 10.10 0.43
N VAL A 185 -6.52 9.50 0.91
CA VAL A 185 -6.30 9.24 2.35
C VAL A 185 -6.17 10.56 3.15
N CYS A 186 -5.48 11.55 2.62
CA CYS A 186 -5.34 12.85 3.30
C CYS A 186 -6.67 13.59 3.39
N GLU A 187 -7.51 13.54 2.37
CA GLU A 187 -8.79 14.26 2.33
C GLU A 187 -9.88 13.52 3.13
N THR A 188 -9.94 12.20 3.05
CA THR A 188 -11.01 11.39 3.65
C THR A 188 -10.63 10.70 4.96
N ALA A 189 -9.34 10.52 5.25
CA ALA A 189 -8.80 9.68 6.32
C ALA A 189 -9.29 8.20 6.25
N VAL A 190 -9.54 7.69 5.06
CA VAL A 190 -10.09 6.34 4.83
C VAL A 190 -9.14 5.50 4.01
N ALA A 191 -8.86 4.27 4.48
CA ALA A 191 -8.22 3.24 3.68
C ALA A 191 -9.16 2.83 2.53
N SER A 192 -8.65 2.86 1.30
CA SER A 192 -9.44 2.53 0.12
C SER A 192 -8.61 1.80 -0.93
N GLY A 193 -9.33 1.16 -1.85
CA GLY A 193 -8.77 0.60 -3.07
C GLY A 193 -8.27 1.66 -4.04
N ASN A 194 -7.57 1.22 -5.08
CA ASN A 194 -7.13 2.15 -6.14
C ASN A 194 -8.32 2.71 -6.93
N ARG A 195 -9.40 1.95 -7.11
CA ARG A 195 -10.59 2.38 -7.83
C ARG A 195 -11.25 3.56 -7.12
N ASP A 196 -11.52 3.44 -5.82
CA ASP A 196 -12.13 4.51 -5.03
C ASP A 196 -11.26 5.78 -5.04
N ALA A 197 -9.95 5.61 -4.94
CA ALA A 197 -9.02 6.74 -5.00
C ALA A 197 -9.01 7.42 -6.38
N VAL A 198 -9.11 6.66 -7.47
CA VAL A 198 -9.20 7.20 -8.84
C VAL A 198 -10.53 7.91 -9.04
N GLU A 199 -11.64 7.34 -8.60
CA GLU A 199 -12.96 7.99 -8.67
C GLU A 199 -12.94 9.31 -7.91
N HIS A 200 -12.41 9.33 -6.69
CA HIS A 200 -12.24 10.54 -5.90
C HIS A 200 -11.37 11.59 -6.60
N TYR A 201 -10.26 11.19 -7.24
CA TYR A 201 -9.41 12.10 -8.00
C TYR A 201 -10.14 12.70 -9.21
N VAL A 202 -10.84 11.87 -9.98
CA VAL A 202 -11.61 12.31 -11.17
C VAL A 202 -12.71 13.30 -10.79
N ASP A 203 -13.36 13.12 -9.64
CA ASP A 203 -14.41 14.02 -9.12
C ASP A 203 -13.81 15.28 -8.48
N THR A 204 -12.49 15.37 -8.33
CA THR A 204 -11.82 16.53 -7.75
C THR A 204 -11.81 17.70 -8.75
N PRO A 205 -12.25 18.90 -8.37
CA PRO A 205 -12.14 20.08 -9.23
C PRO A 205 -10.70 20.33 -9.68
N ASP A 206 -10.53 20.67 -10.96
CA ASP A 206 -9.23 20.99 -11.57
C ASP A 206 -8.22 19.82 -11.61
N ALA A 207 -8.69 18.57 -11.57
CA ALA A 207 -7.84 17.40 -11.81
C ALA A 207 -7.35 17.40 -13.27
N SER A 208 -6.04 17.51 -13.48
CA SER A 208 -5.48 17.73 -14.82
C SER A 208 -5.05 16.42 -15.50
N HIS A 209 -4.76 15.36 -14.74
CA HIS A 209 -4.16 14.11 -15.23
C HIS A 209 -5.13 12.92 -15.24
N VAL A 210 -6.41 13.18 -15.51
CA VAL A 210 -7.47 12.17 -15.48
C VAL A 210 -7.19 11.00 -16.45
N THR A 211 -6.66 11.29 -17.64
CA THR A 211 -6.31 10.27 -18.63
C THR A 211 -5.19 9.36 -18.13
N LEU A 212 -4.09 9.91 -17.66
CA LEU A 212 -2.97 9.14 -17.09
C LEU A 212 -3.42 8.27 -15.92
N VAL A 213 -4.20 8.83 -15.00
CA VAL A 213 -4.70 8.13 -13.81
C VAL A 213 -5.64 6.98 -14.21
N GLY A 214 -6.52 7.21 -15.20
CA GLY A 214 -7.41 6.18 -15.74
C GLY A 214 -6.64 5.04 -16.43
N GLU A 215 -5.60 5.36 -17.22
CA GLU A 215 -4.75 4.34 -17.83
C GLU A 215 -3.98 3.52 -16.79
N ALA A 216 -3.42 4.18 -15.79
CA ALA A 216 -2.71 3.49 -14.71
C ALA A 216 -3.62 2.49 -13.94
N LEU A 217 -4.89 2.83 -13.75
CA LEU A 217 -5.87 1.90 -13.18
C LEU A 217 -6.10 0.71 -14.12
N ARG A 218 -6.25 0.94 -15.44
CA ARG A 218 -6.39 -0.12 -16.44
C ARG A 218 -5.17 -1.03 -16.48
N TRP A 219 -3.94 -0.48 -16.50
CA TRP A 219 -2.71 -1.27 -16.44
C TRP A 219 -2.65 -2.15 -15.19
N ARG A 220 -3.09 -1.61 -14.07
CA ARG A 220 -3.16 -2.37 -12.82
C ARG A 220 -4.16 -3.51 -12.87
N GLU A 221 -5.35 -3.25 -13.38
CA GLU A 221 -6.43 -4.25 -13.44
C GLU A 221 -6.13 -5.37 -14.43
N ARG A 222 -5.56 -5.04 -15.59
CA ARG A 222 -5.13 -6.01 -16.60
C ARG A 222 -3.84 -6.73 -16.21
N GLY A 223 -2.99 -6.10 -15.41
CA GLY A 223 -1.64 -6.59 -15.09
C GLY A 223 -0.66 -6.50 -16.25
N SER A 224 -0.98 -5.71 -17.29
CA SER A 224 -0.18 -5.49 -18.49
C SER A 224 -0.35 -4.08 -19.05
N ILE A 225 0.60 -3.63 -19.85
CA ILE A 225 0.55 -2.40 -20.64
C ILE A 225 0.46 -2.81 -22.11
N ASP A 226 -0.61 -2.39 -22.79
CA ASP A 226 -0.87 -2.79 -24.18
C ASP A 226 0.12 -2.11 -25.16
N ASN A 227 0.40 -0.82 -24.96
CA ASN A 227 1.38 -0.05 -25.75
C ASN A 227 2.42 0.58 -24.81
N LEU A 228 3.62 0.00 -24.79
CA LEU A 228 4.70 0.46 -23.93
C LEU A 228 5.27 1.81 -24.33
N ASP A 229 5.27 2.15 -25.61
CA ASP A 229 5.84 3.41 -26.09
C ASP A 229 4.92 4.58 -25.74
N ASP A 230 3.61 4.44 -25.93
CA ASP A 230 2.63 5.45 -25.51
C ASP A 230 2.65 5.63 -23.99
N ALA A 231 2.75 4.53 -23.23
CA ALA A 231 2.83 4.59 -21.78
C ALA A 231 4.10 5.31 -21.31
N ARG A 232 5.23 5.10 -21.97
CA ARG A 232 6.50 5.80 -21.65
C ARG A 232 6.40 7.30 -21.89
N VAL A 233 5.83 7.70 -23.03
CA VAL A 233 5.61 9.11 -23.36
C VAL A 233 4.71 9.74 -22.28
N MET A 234 3.57 9.15 -22.00
CA MET A 234 2.61 9.63 -21.01
C MET A 234 3.24 9.74 -19.62
N LEU A 235 4.02 8.73 -19.18
CA LEU A 235 4.70 8.76 -17.89
C LEU A 235 5.79 9.85 -17.82
N ALA A 236 6.55 10.03 -18.91
CA ALA A 236 7.60 11.04 -18.98
C ALA A 236 7.04 12.45 -18.91
N ASP A 237 5.93 12.69 -19.59
CA ASP A 237 5.34 14.02 -19.73
C ASP A 237 4.50 14.42 -18.52
N GLU A 238 3.78 13.47 -17.88
CA GLU A 238 2.73 13.84 -16.95
C GLU A 238 2.96 13.38 -15.50
N VAL A 239 3.78 12.36 -15.23
CA VAL A 239 3.83 11.78 -13.88
C VAL A 239 4.40 12.74 -12.83
N ILE A 240 5.39 13.56 -13.22
CA ILE A 240 5.98 14.54 -12.29
C ILE A 240 4.97 15.64 -11.99
N ASP A 241 4.25 16.11 -13.01
CA ASP A 241 3.24 17.17 -12.87
C ASP A 241 2.05 16.69 -12.05
N LEU A 242 1.62 15.44 -12.18
CA LEU A 242 0.62 14.82 -11.30
C LEU A 242 1.07 14.85 -9.82
N HIS A 243 2.33 14.52 -9.55
CA HIS A 243 2.86 14.58 -8.19
C HIS A 243 2.89 16.02 -7.66
N ILE A 244 3.29 16.97 -8.48
CA ILE A 244 3.31 18.40 -8.14
C ILE A 244 1.89 18.87 -7.82
N GLU A 245 0.92 18.60 -8.71
CA GLU A 245 -0.48 18.97 -8.55
C GLU A 245 -1.02 18.48 -7.19
N ILE A 246 -0.84 17.20 -6.89
CA ILE A 246 -1.35 16.61 -5.66
C ILE A 246 -0.66 17.19 -4.42
N PHE A 247 0.66 17.36 -4.44
CA PHE A 247 1.38 17.95 -3.31
C PHE A 247 1.04 19.43 -3.09
N GLU A 248 0.80 20.20 -4.14
CA GLU A 248 0.34 21.60 -4.03
C GLU A 248 -1.06 21.67 -3.43
N ARG A 249 -1.97 20.82 -3.91
CA ARG A 249 -3.33 20.71 -3.38
C ARG A 249 -3.31 20.39 -1.88
N LEU A 250 -2.62 19.34 -1.49
CA LEU A 250 -2.49 18.94 -0.08
C LEU A 250 -1.75 19.99 0.74
N GLY A 251 -0.73 20.64 0.18
CA GLY A 251 0.01 21.73 0.81
C GLY A 251 -0.84 22.99 1.06
N SER A 252 -1.88 23.20 0.28
CA SER A 252 -2.82 24.32 0.43
C SER A 252 -3.93 24.06 1.47
N ASP A 253 -4.21 22.78 1.80
CA ASP A 253 -5.25 22.43 2.76
C ASP A 253 -4.82 22.74 4.20
N ARG A 254 -5.42 23.76 4.79
CA ARG A 254 -5.11 24.22 6.16
C ARG A 254 -5.45 23.20 7.25
N ARG A 255 -6.27 22.20 6.95
CA ARG A 255 -6.65 21.14 7.89
C ARG A 255 -5.57 20.06 8.03
N LEU A 256 -4.67 19.96 7.04
CA LEU A 256 -3.68 18.90 7.03
C LEU A 256 -2.46 19.23 7.90
N PRO A 257 -1.97 18.25 8.67
CA PRO A 257 -0.68 18.35 9.34
C PRO A 257 0.44 18.43 8.30
N ARG A 258 1.56 19.10 8.66
CA ARG A 258 2.77 19.17 7.81
C ARG A 258 2.53 19.66 6.36
N ARG A 259 1.46 20.41 6.13
CA ARG A 259 1.12 20.95 4.79
C ARG A 259 2.24 21.80 4.17
N ILE A 260 3.03 22.48 5.01
CA ILE A 260 4.17 23.30 4.56
C ILE A 260 5.26 22.41 3.97
N ASP A 261 5.52 21.24 4.56
CA ASP A 261 6.50 20.28 4.04
C ASP A 261 6.05 19.72 2.69
N LEU A 262 4.75 19.49 2.50
CA LEU A 262 4.18 19.07 1.21
C LEU A 262 4.33 20.16 0.15
N ALA A 263 4.04 21.42 0.48
CA ALA A 263 4.24 22.55 -0.43
C ALA A 263 5.73 22.72 -0.82
N HIS A 264 6.65 22.57 0.13
CA HIS A 264 8.09 22.57 -0.15
C HIS A 264 8.49 21.40 -1.06
N ARG A 265 7.88 20.23 -0.90
CA ARG A 265 8.12 19.09 -1.76
C ARG A 265 7.68 19.38 -3.19
N ALA A 266 6.49 19.93 -3.40
CA ALA A 266 6.00 20.35 -4.71
C ALA A 266 6.95 21.36 -5.38
N ALA A 267 7.36 22.38 -4.66
CA ALA A 267 8.32 23.37 -5.15
C ALA A 267 9.67 22.74 -5.54
N SER A 268 10.16 21.77 -4.75
CA SER A 268 11.40 21.03 -5.06
C SER A 268 11.29 20.17 -6.31
N LEU A 269 10.13 19.55 -6.57
CA LEU A 269 9.87 18.81 -7.81
C LEU A 269 9.85 19.78 -9.01
N ARG A 270 9.11 20.89 -8.91
CA ARG A 270 9.00 21.90 -9.98
C ARG A 270 10.34 22.53 -10.36
N ALA A 271 11.20 22.84 -9.39
CA ALA A 271 12.51 23.43 -9.65
C ALA A 271 13.43 22.53 -10.50
N ARG A 272 13.21 21.23 -10.49
CA ARG A 272 14.00 20.27 -11.30
C ARG A 272 13.46 20.07 -12.70
N THR A 273 12.17 20.23 -12.92
CA THR A 273 11.57 20.17 -14.27
C THR A 273 11.93 21.39 -15.12
N VAL A 274 12.20 22.55 -14.50
CA VAL A 274 12.61 23.77 -15.19
C VAL A 274 14.11 23.80 -15.50
N GLY A 275 14.93 22.98 -14.84
CA GLY A 275 16.38 22.93 -14.99
C GLY A 275 16.91 21.73 -15.79
N ALA A 276 16.04 20.91 -16.36
CA ALA A 276 16.36 19.78 -17.24
C ALA A 276 15.95 20.11 -18.68
#